data_052a0c202217a4e3f1379912ca09efad
#
_entry.id   052a0c202217a4e3f1379912ca09efad
#
_cell.length_a   1.000
_cell.length_b   1.000
_cell.length_c   1.000
_cell.angle_alpha   90.00
_cell.angle_beta   90.00
_cell.angle_gamma   90.00
#
_symmetry.space_group_name_H-M   'P 1'
#
loop_
_entity.id
_entity.type
_entity.pdbx_description
1 polymer ?
#
loop_
_entity_poly.entity_id
_entity_poly.type
_entity_poly.pdbx_seq_one_letter_code
_entity_poly.pdbx_strand_id
1 'polypeptide(L)'
;MKKLVTLLFLILVVNLGFGQAVNAPDPKSFTISTSGQAASGFELTGFSSTATLLTSISLVNPPSGTTFSLGTTTGLTAASGFTLSGNKTRLVVTGTMASINTALESLKVNTGSVTGDINISVAATVNPTGYYFNGVNGHFYRPITTTATYTNARAASLLTTFKGQTGYLVTITSADEDAFIFNNVPQSNIWFALTDEVEEARWTIDAGPEKGTLIKINNGQTNGNIPGQYNNWAGGEPNNSGNEDYAVTKWGGGSQW
;
A
#
# COMPACT_ATOMS: atom_id res chain seq x y z
N MET A 1 18.99 30.71 -22.95
CA MET A 1 19.33 30.58 -21.52
C MET A 1 18.83 29.22 -21.04
N LYS A 2 19.74 28.35 -20.57
CA LYS A 2 19.33 27.07 -19.94
C LYS A 2 18.66 27.42 -18.61
N LYS A 3 17.38 27.10 -18.46
CA LYS A 3 16.69 27.27 -17.19
C LYS A 3 17.15 26.18 -16.23
N LEU A 4 17.57 26.57 -15.05
CA LEU A 4 18.10 25.69 -14.01
C LEU A 4 16.96 25.27 -13.09
N VAL A 5 16.89 24.00 -12.77
CA VAL A 5 15.95 23.42 -11.78
C VAL A 5 16.78 22.97 -10.58
N THR A 6 16.41 23.39 -9.40
CA THR A 6 17.07 22.95 -8.17
C THR A 6 16.37 21.70 -7.63
N LEU A 7 17.11 20.65 -7.34
CA LEU A 7 16.59 19.45 -6.71
C LEU A 7 16.72 19.58 -5.18
N LEU A 8 15.60 19.64 -4.49
CA LEU A 8 15.55 19.63 -3.03
C LEU A 8 15.19 18.20 -2.56
N PHE A 9 15.91 17.70 -1.57
CA PHE A 9 15.67 16.36 -1.02
C PHE A 9 14.86 16.44 0.27
N LEU A 10 13.71 15.77 0.30
CA LEU A 10 12.94 15.55 1.52
C LEU A 10 13.16 14.11 1.97
N ILE A 11 13.74 13.91 3.14
CA ILE A 11 13.86 12.60 3.77
C ILE A 11 12.70 12.43 4.74
N LEU A 12 11.78 11.52 4.45
CA LEU A 12 10.80 11.06 5.40
C LEU A 12 11.27 9.72 5.98
N VAL A 13 11.86 9.77 7.16
CA VAL A 13 12.28 8.58 7.90
C VAL A 13 11.11 8.08 8.73
N VAL A 14 10.48 6.98 8.33
CA VAL A 14 9.40 6.34 9.09
C VAL A 14 9.97 5.14 9.84
N ASN A 15 10.07 5.25 11.18
CA ASN A 15 10.48 4.17 12.10
C ASN A 15 11.77 3.44 11.71
N LEU A 16 12.87 4.15 11.70
CA LEU A 16 14.20 3.53 11.69
C LEU A 16 14.56 3.07 13.12
N GLY A 17 15.10 1.86 13.24
CA GLY A 17 15.75 1.41 14.47
C GLY A 17 17.04 2.23 14.75
N PHE A 18 17.65 2.02 15.91
CA PHE A 18 18.88 2.71 16.26
C PHE A 18 19.99 2.44 15.22
N GLY A 19 20.59 3.49 14.68
CA GLY A 19 21.67 3.39 13.68
C GLY A 19 21.22 3.22 12.22
N GLN A 20 19.91 3.10 11.95
CA GLN A 20 19.39 3.05 10.59
C GLN A 20 19.18 4.46 10.05
N ALA A 21 19.57 4.70 8.81
CA ALA A 21 19.42 6.00 8.18
C ALA A 21 19.20 5.88 6.65
N VAL A 22 18.61 6.92 6.10
CA VAL A 22 18.66 7.24 4.68
C VAL A 22 19.50 8.49 4.53
N ASN A 23 20.67 8.36 3.97
CA ASN A 23 21.52 9.48 3.63
C ASN A 23 21.04 10.07 2.28
N ALA A 24 20.87 11.36 2.21
CA ALA A 24 20.54 12.06 0.97
C ALA A 24 21.78 12.80 0.43
N PRO A 25 21.93 12.91 -0.89
CA PRO A 25 22.96 13.73 -1.49
C PRO A 25 22.68 15.22 -1.28
N ASP A 26 23.69 16.04 -1.50
CA ASP A 26 23.51 17.48 -1.60
C ASP A 26 22.55 17.83 -2.75
N PRO A 27 21.82 18.95 -2.65
CA PRO A 27 20.96 19.44 -3.73
C PRO A 27 21.73 19.58 -5.05
N LYS A 28 21.13 19.06 -6.13
CA LYS A 28 21.72 19.14 -7.49
C LYS A 28 20.88 20.02 -8.39
N SER A 29 21.54 20.72 -9.30
CA SER A 29 20.89 21.48 -10.34
C SER A 29 20.77 20.66 -11.62
N PHE A 30 19.60 20.66 -12.23
CA PHE A 30 19.31 19.96 -13.48
C PHE A 30 18.95 20.94 -14.59
N THR A 31 19.29 20.59 -15.82
CA THR A 31 18.75 21.27 -17.00
C THR A 31 17.37 20.70 -17.33
N ILE A 32 16.49 21.52 -17.88
CA ILE A 32 15.22 21.03 -18.40
C ILE A 32 15.49 19.98 -19.49
N SER A 33 15.01 18.75 -19.29
CA SER A 33 15.22 17.65 -20.21
C SER A 33 14.21 16.54 -20.01
N THR A 34 13.76 15.93 -21.11
CA THR A 34 12.98 14.69 -21.10
C THR A 34 13.87 13.44 -20.95
N SER A 35 15.19 13.60 -21.11
CA SER A 35 16.17 12.55 -20.87
C SER A 35 16.51 12.49 -19.38
N GLY A 36 16.57 11.27 -18.83
CA GLY A 36 16.87 11.07 -17.41
C GLY A 36 18.25 11.59 -17.03
N GLN A 37 18.30 12.50 -16.08
CA GLN A 37 19.52 13.04 -15.50
C GLN A 37 19.83 12.34 -14.18
N ALA A 38 21.10 12.00 -13.92
CA ALA A 38 21.51 11.29 -12.72
C ALA A 38 21.16 12.06 -11.43
N ALA A 39 20.43 11.43 -10.55
CA ALA A 39 20.04 11.92 -9.22
C ALA A 39 20.56 10.98 -8.12
N SER A 40 21.73 10.38 -8.33
CA SER A 40 22.40 9.45 -7.42
C SER A 40 22.87 10.10 -6.11
N GLY A 41 23.26 9.28 -5.16
CA GLY A 41 23.82 9.68 -3.87
C GLY A 41 22.89 9.46 -2.68
N PHE A 42 21.70 8.85 -2.88
CA PHE A 42 20.92 8.30 -1.78
C PHE A 42 21.53 6.98 -1.32
N GLU A 43 21.64 6.78 -0.03
CA GLU A 43 22.19 5.57 0.56
C GLU A 43 21.40 5.16 1.80
N LEU A 44 21.05 3.90 1.88
CA LEU A 44 20.52 3.26 3.10
C LEU A 44 21.67 2.72 3.93
N THR A 45 21.67 2.98 5.23
CA THR A 45 22.68 2.49 6.17
C THR A 45 22.05 1.91 7.43
N GLY A 46 22.81 1.13 8.17
CA GLY A 46 22.39 0.60 9.48
C GLY A 46 21.40 -0.56 9.44
N PHE A 47 20.99 -1.03 8.28
CA PHE A 47 20.16 -2.24 8.16
C PHE A 47 21.04 -3.49 8.10
N SER A 48 20.52 -4.62 8.60
CA SER A 48 21.18 -5.91 8.42
C SER A 48 21.36 -6.24 6.93
N SER A 49 22.52 -6.75 6.53
CA SER A 49 22.81 -7.14 5.15
C SER A 49 21.91 -8.25 4.62
N THR A 50 21.31 -9.05 5.52
CA THR A 50 20.40 -10.16 5.17
C THR A 50 18.93 -9.76 5.25
N ALA A 51 18.61 -8.58 5.78
CA ALA A 51 17.23 -8.12 5.87
C ALA A 51 16.67 -7.79 4.50
N THR A 52 15.45 -8.22 4.24
CA THR A 52 14.65 -7.69 3.13
C THR A 52 14.01 -6.40 3.57
N LEU A 53 14.29 -5.32 2.85
CA LEU A 53 13.72 -4.00 3.11
C LEU A 53 12.54 -3.73 2.20
N LEU A 54 11.55 -3.02 2.71
CA LEU A 54 10.51 -2.35 1.94
C LEU A 54 10.92 -0.89 1.80
N THR A 55 11.09 -0.42 0.56
CA THR A 55 11.57 0.94 0.27
C THR A 55 10.61 1.65 -0.66
N SER A 56 10.20 2.85 -0.28
CA SER A 56 9.41 3.78 -1.10
C SER A 56 10.32 4.89 -1.64
N ILE A 57 10.24 5.14 -2.93
CA ILE A 57 10.87 6.27 -3.62
C ILE A 57 9.73 7.06 -4.25
N SER A 58 9.63 8.35 -3.99
CA SER A 58 8.56 9.18 -4.53
C SER A 58 9.01 10.60 -4.81
N LEU A 59 8.41 11.21 -5.83
CA LEU A 59 8.44 12.66 -6.01
C LEU A 59 7.35 13.28 -5.13
N VAL A 60 7.70 14.33 -4.40
CA VAL A 60 6.77 15.04 -3.51
C VAL A 60 6.30 16.30 -4.20
N ASN A 61 5.00 16.39 -4.49
CA ASN A 61 4.39 17.52 -5.21
C ASN A 61 5.16 17.94 -6.47
N PRO A 62 5.50 17.00 -7.38
CA PRO A 62 6.35 17.31 -8.51
C PRO A 62 5.64 18.25 -9.49
N PRO A 63 6.37 19.12 -10.16
CA PRO A 63 5.84 19.83 -11.32
C PRO A 63 5.29 18.84 -12.36
N SER A 64 4.25 19.26 -13.10
CA SER A 64 3.61 18.39 -14.11
C SER A 64 4.63 17.86 -15.13
N GLY A 65 4.55 16.57 -15.42
CA GLY A 65 5.45 15.89 -16.36
C GLY A 65 6.81 15.46 -15.78
N THR A 66 7.11 15.81 -14.51
CA THR A 66 8.30 15.32 -13.84
C THR A 66 8.12 13.86 -13.44
N THR A 67 9.12 13.04 -13.73
CA THR A 67 9.15 11.60 -13.40
C THR A 67 10.55 11.17 -13.01
N PHE A 68 10.68 9.98 -12.42
CA PHE A 68 11.97 9.33 -12.23
C PHE A 68 11.97 7.90 -12.80
N SER A 69 13.15 7.36 -12.98
CA SER A 69 13.40 5.97 -13.33
C SER A 69 14.64 5.43 -12.62
N LEU A 70 14.76 4.11 -12.53
CA LEU A 70 15.96 3.43 -12.07
C LEU A 70 16.68 2.84 -13.28
N GLY A 71 18.00 3.02 -13.35
CA GLY A 71 18.85 2.46 -14.41
C GLY A 71 19.12 0.97 -14.21
N THR A 72 19.10 0.50 -12.95
CA THR A 72 19.17 -0.93 -12.60
C THR A 72 18.14 -1.27 -11.55
N THR A 73 17.60 -2.48 -11.64
CA THR A 73 16.58 -3.02 -10.71
C THR A 73 16.93 -4.44 -10.25
N THR A 74 18.16 -4.85 -10.47
CA THR A 74 18.65 -6.20 -10.10
C THR A 74 18.51 -6.42 -8.60
N GLY A 75 17.91 -7.55 -8.22
CA GLY A 75 17.65 -7.90 -6.81
C GLY A 75 16.50 -7.16 -6.16
N LEU A 76 15.71 -6.41 -6.94
CA LEU A 76 14.48 -5.77 -6.47
C LEU A 76 13.24 -6.52 -6.92
N THR A 77 12.22 -6.48 -6.09
CA THR A 77 10.84 -6.89 -6.44
C THR A 77 9.91 -5.70 -6.25
N ALA A 78 9.11 -5.36 -7.24
CA ALA A 78 8.11 -4.32 -7.09
C ALA A 78 7.01 -4.79 -6.12
N ALA A 79 6.59 -3.91 -5.22
CA ALA A 79 5.39 -4.15 -4.42
C ALA A 79 4.14 -4.16 -5.33
N SER A 80 3.06 -4.78 -4.85
CA SER A 80 1.80 -4.82 -5.59
C SER A 80 1.36 -3.42 -6.02
N GLY A 81 0.87 -3.30 -7.24
CA GLY A 81 0.48 -2.02 -7.85
C GLY A 81 1.64 -1.20 -8.45
N PHE A 82 2.88 -1.70 -8.40
CA PHE A 82 4.05 -1.05 -8.99
C PHE A 82 4.74 -1.92 -10.03
N THR A 83 5.50 -1.27 -10.91
CA THR A 83 6.38 -1.91 -11.89
C THR A 83 7.79 -1.37 -11.77
N LEU A 84 8.80 -2.20 -11.99
CA LEU A 84 10.20 -1.77 -11.93
C LEU A 84 10.60 -0.93 -13.15
N SER A 85 10.04 -1.22 -14.31
CA SER A 85 10.37 -0.53 -15.58
C SER A 85 9.62 0.79 -15.75
N GLY A 86 10.13 1.65 -16.62
CA GLY A 86 9.49 2.89 -17.06
C GLY A 86 9.63 4.07 -16.09
N ASN A 87 9.11 5.20 -16.52
CA ASN A 87 9.10 6.46 -15.78
C ASN A 87 7.92 6.49 -14.80
N LYS A 88 8.14 7.05 -13.60
CA LYS A 88 7.16 7.06 -12.52
C LYS A 88 7.33 8.25 -11.58
N THR A 89 6.31 8.53 -10.80
CA THR A 89 6.34 9.53 -9.71
C THR A 89 6.46 8.87 -8.34
N ARG A 90 6.13 7.58 -8.25
CA ARG A 90 6.26 6.76 -7.03
C ARG A 90 6.63 5.33 -7.40
N LEU A 91 7.43 4.70 -6.57
CA LEU A 91 7.80 3.29 -6.65
C LEU A 91 7.95 2.73 -5.24
N VAL A 92 7.41 1.54 -5.01
CA VAL A 92 7.67 0.78 -3.79
C VAL A 92 8.26 -0.57 -4.19
N VAL A 93 9.37 -0.91 -3.56
CA VAL A 93 10.14 -2.14 -3.84
C VAL A 93 10.54 -2.85 -2.57
N THR A 94 10.77 -4.16 -2.71
CA THR A 94 11.50 -4.94 -1.72
C THR A 94 12.84 -5.40 -2.28
N GLY A 95 13.83 -5.50 -1.40
CA GLY A 95 15.17 -5.96 -1.74
C GLY A 95 16.10 -5.91 -0.54
N THR A 96 17.33 -6.41 -0.70
CA THR A 96 18.39 -6.21 0.30
C THR A 96 18.84 -4.74 0.29
N MET A 97 19.47 -4.28 1.37
CA MET A 97 20.07 -2.94 1.44
C MET A 97 21.05 -2.70 0.26
N ALA A 98 21.88 -3.68 -0.07
CA ALA A 98 22.82 -3.58 -1.18
C ALA A 98 22.13 -3.42 -2.54
N SER A 99 21.09 -4.21 -2.83
CA SER A 99 20.34 -4.10 -4.08
C SER A 99 19.62 -2.76 -4.20
N ILE A 100 19.04 -2.26 -3.10
CA ILE A 100 18.36 -0.96 -3.07
C ILE A 100 19.37 0.17 -3.28
N ASN A 101 20.52 0.16 -2.60
CA ASN A 101 21.55 1.17 -2.77
C ASN A 101 22.07 1.20 -4.22
N THR A 102 22.33 0.03 -4.82
CA THR A 102 22.71 -0.06 -6.24
C THR A 102 21.64 0.55 -7.16
N ALA A 103 20.36 0.33 -6.87
CA ALA A 103 19.28 0.94 -7.64
C ALA A 103 19.19 2.46 -7.42
N LEU A 104 19.35 2.95 -6.20
CA LEU A 104 19.35 4.38 -5.86
C LEU A 104 20.51 5.13 -6.53
N GLU A 105 21.70 4.52 -6.65
CA GLU A 105 22.82 5.06 -7.41
C GLU A 105 22.50 5.23 -8.91
N SER A 106 21.59 4.42 -9.44
CA SER A 106 21.14 4.48 -10.84
C SER A 106 19.92 5.40 -11.05
N LEU A 107 19.46 6.12 -10.02
CA LEU A 107 18.27 6.99 -10.08
C LEU A 107 18.47 8.10 -11.09
N LYS A 108 17.49 8.29 -11.96
CA LYS A 108 17.44 9.34 -12.96
C LYS A 108 16.14 10.13 -12.86
N VAL A 109 16.20 11.44 -13.00
CA VAL A 109 15.04 12.32 -13.02
C VAL A 109 14.86 12.89 -14.43
N ASN A 110 13.62 12.84 -14.92
CA ASN A 110 13.17 13.54 -16.11
C ASN A 110 12.41 14.77 -15.66
N THR A 111 12.92 15.95 -15.96
CA THR A 111 12.29 17.22 -15.55
C THR A 111 11.20 17.68 -16.50
N GLY A 112 11.11 17.07 -17.67
CA GLY A 112 10.17 17.52 -18.71
C GLY A 112 10.54 18.93 -19.21
N SER A 113 9.51 19.76 -19.36
CA SER A 113 9.65 21.17 -19.78
C SER A 113 9.45 22.17 -18.63
N VAL A 114 9.45 21.71 -17.40
CA VAL A 114 9.10 22.51 -16.22
C VAL A 114 10.30 23.10 -15.51
N THR A 115 10.05 24.18 -14.78
CA THR A 115 11.01 24.82 -13.85
C THR A 115 10.46 24.73 -12.44
N GLY A 116 11.32 24.66 -11.46
CA GLY A 116 10.95 24.59 -10.03
C GLY A 116 11.71 23.48 -9.31
N ASP A 117 11.51 23.39 -8.01
CA ASP A 117 12.14 22.39 -7.17
C ASP A 117 11.52 21.02 -7.36
N ILE A 118 12.35 20.00 -7.42
CA ILE A 118 11.94 18.60 -7.45
C ILE A 118 12.37 17.95 -6.14
N ASN A 119 11.38 17.55 -5.34
CA ASN A 119 11.64 16.89 -4.07
C ASN A 119 11.53 15.38 -4.25
N ILE A 120 12.58 14.64 -3.88
CA ILE A 120 12.60 13.18 -3.84
C ILE A 120 12.56 12.73 -2.38
N SER A 121 11.61 11.87 -2.06
CA SER A 121 11.53 11.19 -0.77
C SER A 121 11.95 9.74 -0.95
N VAL A 122 12.86 9.27 -0.10
CA VAL A 122 13.23 7.87 0.04
C VAL A 122 12.96 7.45 1.47
N ALA A 123 12.16 6.41 1.67
CA ALA A 123 11.87 5.85 2.99
C ALA A 123 12.05 4.33 2.94
N ALA A 124 12.69 3.76 3.95
CA ALA A 124 12.94 2.33 4.03
C ALA A 124 12.58 1.78 5.41
N THR A 125 12.15 0.53 5.44
CA THR A 125 11.89 -0.22 6.68
C THR A 125 12.15 -1.70 6.42
N VAL A 126 12.45 -2.48 7.48
CA VAL A 126 12.51 -3.93 7.35
C VAL A 126 11.12 -4.44 6.95
N ASN A 127 11.07 -5.27 5.89
CA ASN A 127 9.83 -5.92 5.47
C ASN A 127 9.50 -7.04 6.45
N PRO A 128 8.43 -6.94 7.24
CA PRO A 128 8.16 -7.89 8.30
C PRO A 128 7.63 -9.21 7.74
N THR A 129 8.16 -10.32 8.25
CA THR A 129 7.69 -11.67 7.88
C THR A 129 6.23 -11.87 8.29
N GLY A 130 5.44 -12.46 7.41
CA GLY A 130 4.02 -12.75 7.64
C GLY A 130 3.09 -11.56 7.46
N TYR A 131 3.61 -10.43 6.97
CA TYR A 131 2.80 -9.28 6.55
C TYR A 131 2.84 -9.13 5.04
N TYR A 132 1.73 -8.68 4.47
CA TYR A 132 1.57 -8.39 3.05
C TYR A 132 1.32 -6.90 2.88
N PHE A 133 2.21 -6.22 2.19
CA PHE A 133 2.11 -4.79 1.96
C PHE A 133 1.40 -4.49 0.64
N ASN A 134 0.29 -3.76 0.70
CA ASN A 134 -0.37 -3.21 -0.48
C ASN A 134 0.19 -1.81 -0.77
N GLY A 135 0.96 -1.70 -1.83
CA GLY A 135 1.58 -0.44 -2.22
C GLY A 135 0.60 0.62 -2.75
N VAL A 136 -0.62 0.22 -3.15
CA VAL A 136 -1.63 1.15 -3.67
C VAL A 136 -2.22 2.00 -2.54
N ASN A 137 -2.67 1.35 -1.46
CA ASN A 137 -3.27 2.04 -0.31
C ASN A 137 -2.33 2.25 0.89
N GLY A 138 -1.14 1.61 0.88
CA GLY A 138 -0.14 1.73 1.94
C GLY A 138 -0.42 0.86 3.18
N HIS A 139 -1.40 -0.04 3.12
CA HIS A 139 -1.78 -0.90 4.22
C HIS A 139 -0.92 -2.17 4.31
N PHE A 140 -0.75 -2.66 5.53
CA PHE A 140 -0.16 -3.96 5.83
C PHE A 140 -1.25 -4.93 6.28
N TYR A 141 -1.28 -6.11 5.71
CA TYR A 141 -2.23 -7.18 6.03
C TYR A 141 -1.49 -8.32 6.68
N ARG A 142 -2.01 -8.80 7.80
CA ARG A 142 -1.50 -9.98 8.49
C ARG A 142 -2.59 -11.03 8.60
N PRO A 143 -2.47 -12.19 7.95
CA PRO A 143 -3.40 -13.27 8.14
C PRO A 143 -3.27 -13.84 9.55
N ILE A 144 -4.41 -14.07 10.21
CA ILE A 144 -4.53 -14.84 11.45
C ILE A 144 -5.16 -16.15 11.06
N THR A 145 -4.40 -17.24 11.20
CA THR A 145 -4.78 -18.57 10.70
C THR A 145 -5.64 -19.38 11.69
N THR A 146 -5.84 -18.88 12.91
CA THR A 146 -6.69 -19.53 13.90
C THR A 146 -8.15 -19.37 13.52
N THR A 147 -8.87 -20.50 13.36
CA THR A 147 -10.31 -20.49 13.14
C THR A 147 -11.04 -19.83 14.32
N ALA A 148 -11.90 -18.89 14.04
CA ALA A 148 -12.64 -18.14 15.04
C ALA A 148 -14.04 -17.75 14.54
N THR A 149 -14.95 -17.43 15.45
CA THR A 149 -16.17 -16.68 15.12
C THR A 149 -15.80 -15.26 14.73
N TYR A 150 -16.69 -14.56 14.03
CA TYR A 150 -16.49 -13.16 13.65
C TYR A 150 -16.11 -12.28 14.86
N THR A 151 -16.90 -12.36 15.93
CA THR A 151 -16.66 -11.57 17.16
C THR A 151 -15.28 -11.81 17.76
N ASN A 152 -14.82 -13.07 17.79
CA ASN A 152 -13.50 -13.43 18.29
C ASN A 152 -12.39 -12.97 17.34
N ALA A 153 -12.58 -13.10 16.03
CA ALA A 153 -11.63 -12.62 15.04
C ALA A 153 -11.46 -11.09 15.13
N ARG A 154 -12.58 -10.37 15.26
CA ARG A 154 -12.57 -8.91 15.46
C ARG A 154 -11.87 -8.51 16.76
N ALA A 155 -12.16 -9.17 17.87
CA ALA A 155 -11.48 -8.93 19.14
C ALA A 155 -9.98 -9.23 19.06
N ALA A 156 -9.58 -10.33 18.42
CA ALA A 156 -8.18 -10.70 18.23
C ALA A 156 -7.43 -9.69 17.37
N SER A 157 -8.05 -9.12 16.34
CA SER A 157 -7.42 -8.11 15.50
C SER A 157 -7.03 -6.85 16.29
N LEU A 158 -7.86 -6.43 17.24
CA LEU A 158 -7.62 -5.27 18.12
C LEU A 158 -6.47 -5.49 19.13
N LEU A 159 -6.10 -6.74 19.39
CA LEU A 159 -4.95 -7.08 20.24
C LEU A 159 -3.63 -7.10 19.47
N THR A 160 -3.69 -7.01 18.16
CA THR A 160 -2.47 -6.93 17.33
C THR A 160 -1.97 -5.50 17.28
N THR A 161 -0.65 -5.34 17.31
CA THR A 161 -0.01 -4.05 17.08
C THR A 161 1.07 -4.20 16.02
N PHE A 162 1.18 -3.21 15.16
CA PHE A 162 2.24 -3.13 14.17
C PHE A 162 2.75 -1.69 14.07
N LYS A 163 4.06 -1.48 14.30
CA LYS A 163 4.70 -0.14 14.29
C LYS A 163 3.97 0.90 15.15
N GLY A 164 3.47 0.47 16.31
CA GLY A 164 2.75 1.34 17.25
C GLY A 164 1.29 1.61 16.88
N GLN A 165 0.79 1.04 15.80
CA GLN A 165 -0.62 1.12 15.41
C GLN A 165 -1.37 -0.14 15.83
N THR A 166 -2.58 0.02 16.34
CA THR A 166 -3.47 -1.09 16.65
C THR A 166 -4.07 -1.63 15.35
N GLY A 167 -4.08 -2.95 15.19
CA GLY A 167 -4.73 -3.62 14.07
C GLY A 167 -6.26 -3.59 14.18
N TYR A 168 -6.92 -3.87 13.08
CA TYR A 168 -8.38 -4.07 13.03
C TYR A 168 -8.70 -5.16 12.00
N LEU A 169 -9.92 -5.70 12.09
CA LEU A 169 -10.39 -6.66 11.10
C LEU A 169 -10.45 -5.96 9.73
N VAL A 170 -9.94 -6.62 8.70
CA VAL A 170 -9.75 -6.00 7.39
C VAL A 170 -11.04 -5.37 6.87
N THR A 171 -10.94 -4.17 6.33
CA THR A 171 -11.97 -3.49 5.54
C THR A 171 -11.61 -3.62 4.06
N ILE A 172 -12.61 -3.72 3.18
CA ILE A 172 -12.40 -3.80 1.73
C ILE A 172 -13.21 -2.69 1.08
N THR A 173 -12.51 -1.66 0.61
CA THR A 173 -13.13 -0.41 0.15
C THR A 173 -12.87 -0.09 -1.31
N SER A 174 -12.11 -0.92 -1.99
CA SER A 174 -11.82 -0.76 -3.41
C SER A 174 -11.57 -2.10 -4.12
N ALA A 175 -11.76 -2.12 -5.44
CA ALA A 175 -11.46 -3.28 -6.27
C ALA A 175 -9.96 -3.66 -6.23
N ASP A 176 -9.07 -2.67 -6.15
CA ASP A 176 -7.62 -2.90 -6.06
C ASP A 176 -7.25 -3.58 -4.73
N GLU A 177 -7.90 -3.18 -3.63
CA GLU A 177 -7.69 -3.79 -2.31
C GLU A 177 -8.21 -5.22 -2.27
N ASP A 178 -9.42 -5.45 -2.79
CA ASP A 178 -10.02 -6.78 -2.89
C ASP A 178 -9.14 -7.73 -3.74
N ALA A 179 -8.73 -7.28 -4.92
CA ALA A 179 -7.81 -8.03 -5.78
C ALA A 179 -6.46 -8.29 -5.10
N PHE A 180 -5.94 -7.33 -4.32
CA PHE A 180 -4.72 -7.53 -3.56
C PHE A 180 -4.88 -8.64 -2.51
N ILE A 181 -5.95 -8.60 -1.71
CA ILE A 181 -6.23 -9.60 -0.69
C ILE A 181 -6.41 -10.98 -1.34
N PHE A 182 -7.19 -11.04 -2.43
CA PHE A 182 -7.42 -12.28 -3.16
C PHE A 182 -6.12 -12.92 -3.67
N ASN A 183 -5.24 -12.15 -4.27
CA ASN A 183 -4.04 -12.66 -4.94
C ASN A 183 -2.86 -12.90 -4.00
N ASN A 184 -2.76 -12.18 -2.89
CA ASN A 184 -1.54 -12.17 -2.07
C ASN A 184 -1.72 -12.78 -0.68
N VAL A 185 -2.91 -12.72 -0.08
CA VAL A 185 -3.18 -13.33 1.22
C VAL A 185 -3.55 -14.79 1.01
N PRO A 186 -2.77 -15.77 1.54
CA PRO A 186 -2.93 -17.18 1.18
C PRO A 186 -4.16 -17.85 1.77
N GLN A 187 -4.79 -17.26 2.80
CA GLN A 187 -5.96 -17.81 3.45
C GLN A 187 -7.22 -17.69 2.59
N SER A 188 -8.17 -18.62 2.78
CA SER A 188 -9.55 -18.56 2.29
C SER A 188 -10.52 -18.40 3.46
N ASN A 189 -11.78 -18.09 3.16
CA ASN A 189 -12.83 -17.89 4.16
C ASN A 189 -12.43 -16.86 5.23
N ILE A 190 -12.12 -15.65 4.79
CA ILE A 190 -11.61 -14.59 5.65
C ILE A 190 -12.76 -13.72 6.13
N TRP A 191 -12.94 -13.62 7.43
CA TRP A 191 -13.78 -12.58 8.01
C TRP A 191 -13.24 -11.20 7.68
N PHE A 192 -14.09 -10.30 7.21
CA PHE A 192 -13.76 -8.89 7.03
C PHE A 192 -14.82 -8.01 7.68
N ALA A 193 -14.48 -6.78 7.97
CA ALA A 193 -15.27 -5.88 8.82
C ALA A 193 -16.53 -5.36 8.12
N LEU A 194 -17.43 -6.25 7.75
CA LEU A 194 -18.73 -5.92 7.15
C LEU A 194 -19.83 -6.73 7.79
N THR A 195 -20.87 -6.07 8.32
CA THR A 195 -21.94 -6.69 9.12
C THR A 195 -23.24 -5.92 9.01
N ASP A 196 -24.38 -6.60 9.21
CA ASP A 196 -25.68 -5.99 9.44
C ASP A 196 -26.29 -6.39 10.81
N GLU A 197 -25.45 -6.91 11.74
CA GLU A 197 -25.84 -7.28 13.11
C GLU A 197 -26.60 -6.17 13.87
N VAL A 198 -26.28 -4.90 13.65
CA VAL A 198 -26.91 -3.78 14.35
C VAL A 198 -28.29 -3.45 13.80
N GLU A 199 -28.45 -3.55 12.50
CA GLU A 199 -29.71 -3.31 11.80
C GLU A 199 -29.79 -4.25 10.61
N GLU A 200 -30.67 -5.23 10.70
CA GLU A 200 -30.87 -6.27 9.68
C GLU A 200 -31.00 -5.67 8.27
N ALA A 201 -30.31 -6.29 7.33
CA ALA A 201 -30.25 -5.88 5.93
C ALA A 201 -29.56 -4.51 5.65
N ARG A 202 -28.86 -3.94 6.63
CA ARG A 202 -28.07 -2.72 6.48
C ARG A 202 -26.59 -2.99 6.71
N TRP A 203 -25.94 -3.45 5.67
CA TRP A 203 -24.53 -3.84 5.69
C TRP A 203 -23.60 -2.64 5.87
N THR A 204 -22.94 -2.57 7.01
CA THR A 204 -22.04 -1.48 7.40
C THR A 204 -20.66 -2.00 7.77
N ILE A 205 -19.64 -1.19 7.51
CA ILE A 205 -18.27 -1.47 7.99
C ILE A 205 -18.23 -1.22 9.50
N ASP A 206 -17.74 -2.18 10.30
CA ASP A 206 -17.73 -2.09 11.76
C ASP A 206 -16.34 -1.94 12.41
N ALA A 207 -15.28 -1.86 11.60
CA ALA A 207 -13.91 -1.66 12.08
C ALA A 207 -13.14 -0.66 11.21
N GLY A 208 -11.94 -0.29 11.67
CA GLY A 208 -11.04 0.60 10.92
C GLY A 208 -11.48 2.06 10.84
N PRO A 209 -10.77 2.85 10.04
CA PRO A 209 -11.12 4.25 9.78
C PRO A 209 -12.47 4.42 9.08
N GLU A 210 -12.91 3.41 8.34
CA GLU A 210 -14.15 3.40 7.55
C GLU A 210 -15.38 2.96 8.36
N LYS A 211 -15.23 2.70 9.66
CA LYS A 211 -16.32 2.25 10.54
C LYS A 211 -17.55 3.15 10.45
N GLY A 212 -18.72 2.52 10.26
CA GLY A 212 -20.01 3.21 10.09
C GLY A 212 -20.37 3.48 8.63
N THR A 213 -19.49 3.19 7.68
CA THR A 213 -19.81 3.34 6.25
C THR A 213 -20.82 2.28 5.81
N LEU A 214 -21.95 2.72 5.29
CA LEU A 214 -23.00 1.86 4.75
C LEU A 214 -22.63 1.43 3.32
N ILE A 215 -22.64 0.11 3.08
CA ILE A 215 -22.26 -0.49 1.79
C ILE A 215 -23.47 -0.94 0.99
N LYS A 216 -24.48 -1.54 1.63
CA LYS A 216 -25.66 -2.10 0.97
C LYS A 216 -26.87 -2.06 1.88
N ILE A 217 -28.06 -1.89 1.28
CA ILE A 217 -29.36 -2.11 1.91
C ILE A 217 -30.07 -3.23 1.15
N ASN A 218 -30.59 -4.22 1.85
CA ASN A 218 -31.32 -5.34 1.27
C ASN A 218 -32.55 -5.71 2.12
N ASN A 219 -33.52 -4.79 2.26
CA ASN A 219 -34.66 -4.92 3.17
C ASN A 219 -35.99 -5.23 2.45
N GLY A 220 -35.93 -5.75 1.23
CA GLY A 220 -37.10 -6.07 0.43
C GLY A 220 -37.80 -4.87 -0.23
N GLN A 221 -37.68 -3.66 0.34
CA GLN A 221 -38.17 -2.41 -0.25
C GLN A 221 -37.07 -1.65 -0.97
N THR A 222 -35.89 -1.68 -0.41
CA THR A 222 -34.65 -1.12 -0.99
C THR A 222 -33.64 -2.24 -1.09
N ASN A 223 -33.31 -2.63 -2.32
CA ASN A 223 -32.29 -3.62 -2.58
C ASN A 223 -31.24 -2.99 -3.49
N GLY A 224 -30.19 -2.49 -2.93
CA GLY A 224 -29.16 -1.85 -3.72
C GLY A 224 -27.89 -1.56 -2.97
N ASN A 225 -26.83 -1.54 -3.74
CA ASN A 225 -25.53 -1.08 -3.30
C ASN A 225 -25.58 0.45 -3.14
N ILE A 226 -24.89 0.95 -2.13
CA ILE A 226 -24.81 2.40 -1.91
C ILE A 226 -23.92 3.01 -3.00
N PRO A 227 -24.40 4.01 -3.73
CA PRO A 227 -23.60 4.67 -4.77
C PRO A 227 -22.26 5.18 -4.24
N GLY A 228 -21.19 4.93 -5.00
CA GLY A 228 -19.83 5.33 -4.62
C GLY A 228 -19.13 4.41 -3.62
N GLN A 229 -19.82 3.39 -3.08
CA GLN A 229 -19.22 2.39 -2.21
C GLN A 229 -18.86 1.14 -3.01
N TYR A 230 -17.65 0.63 -2.77
CA TYR A 230 -17.21 -0.63 -3.36
C TYR A 230 -17.93 -1.81 -2.71
N ASN A 231 -18.31 -2.78 -3.53
CA ASN A 231 -18.84 -4.06 -3.09
C ASN A 231 -18.55 -5.14 -4.15
N ASN A 232 -18.48 -6.39 -3.73
CA ASN A 232 -18.19 -7.53 -4.61
C ASN A 232 -19.02 -8.77 -4.19
N TRP A 233 -20.31 -8.58 -3.96
CA TRP A 233 -21.21 -9.65 -3.56
C TRP A 233 -21.31 -10.75 -4.62
N ALA A 234 -21.30 -12.00 -4.18
CA ALA A 234 -21.61 -13.15 -5.03
C ALA A 234 -23.05 -13.09 -5.53
N GLY A 235 -23.33 -13.82 -6.59
CA GLY A 235 -24.69 -13.86 -7.15
C GLY A 235 -25.68 -14.43 -6.15
N GLY A 236 -26.68 -13.64 -5.78
CA GLY A 236 -27.67 -13.99 -4.78
C GLY A 236 -27.41 -13.45 -3.38
N GLU A 237 -26.21 -12.95 -3.10
CA GLU A 237 -25.82 -12.42 -1.79
C GLU A 237 -26.03 -10.89 -1.65
N PRO A 238 -26.19 -10.42 -0.41
CA PRO A 238 -26.45 -11.15 0.83
C PRO A 238 -27.90 -11.67 0.85
N ASN A 239 -28.10 -12.94 1.20
CA ASN A 239 -29.41 -13.60 1.15
C ASN A 239 -30.03 -13.88 2.53
N ASN A 240 -29.31 -13.63 3.61
CA ASN A 240 -29.69 -13.89 5.01
C ASN A 240 -30.14 -15.35 5.29
N SER A 241 -29.56 -16.31 4.60
CA SER A 241 -29.89 -17.72 4.79
C SER A 241 -29.36 -18.23 6.13
N GLY A 242 -30.27 -18.48 7.08
CA GLY A 242 -29.91 -18.94 8.42
C GLY A 242 -29.45 -17.81 9.36
N ASN A 243 -29.78 -16.56 9.08
CA ASN A 243 -29.41 -15.38 9.84
C ASN A 243 -27.90 -15.10 9.75
N GLU A 244 -27.46 -14.64 8.58
CA GLU A 244 -26.05 -14.36 8.26
C GLU A 244 -25.76 -12.88 8.48
N ASP A 245 -25.20 -12.55 9.65
CA ASP A 245 -24.92 -11.16 10.06
C ASP A 245 -23.52 -10.68 9.67
N TYR A 246 -22.64 -11.55 9.15
CA TYR A 246 -21.22 -11.25 8.98
C TYR A 246 -20.70 -11.70 7.62
N ALA A 247 -20.00 -10.83 6.94
CA ALA A 247 -19.49 -11.10 5.61
C ALA A 247 -18.13 -11.82 5.61
N VAL A 248 -17.96 -12.73 4.66
CA VAL A 248 -16.75 -13.51 4.41
C VAL A 248 -16.27 -13.24 3.00
N THR A 249 -14.99 -12.94 2.83
CA THR A 249 -14.34 -12.91 1.50
C THR A 249 -13.53 -14.17 1.26
N LYS A 250 -13.23 -14.47 0.01
CA LYS A 250 -12.54 -15.68 -0.44
C LYS A 250 -13.27 -16.97 -0.05
N TRP A 251 -14.57 -16.92 0.02
CA TRP A 251 -15.40 -18.10 0.30
C TRP A 251 -15.21 -19.17 -0.78
N GLY A 252 -14.90 -20.40 -0.34
CA GLY A 252 -14.63 -21.49 -1.27
C GLY A 252 -13.50 -21.25 -2.28
N GLY A 253 -12.65 -20.23 -2.06
CA GLY A 253 -11.56 -19.85 -2.96
C GLY A 253 -11.98 -18.85 -4.05
N GLY A 254 -13.23 -18.39 -4.06
CA GLY A 254 -13.68 -17.29 -4.94
C GLY A 254 -13.19 -15.93 -4.49
N SER A 255 -13.30 -14.90 -5.36
CA SER A 255 -12.95 -13.50 -5.02
C SER A 255 -14.13 -12.70 -4.45
N GLN A 256 -15.33 -13.24 -4.49
CA GLN A 256 -16.57 -12.59 -4.07
C GLN A 256 -16.89 -12.84 -2.59
N TRP A 257 -17.79 -12.03 -2.06
CA TRP A 257 -18.28 -12.05 -0.68
C TRP A 257 -19.58 -12.81 -0.56
#